data_d30adc863dee684ac8c43e14376e5229
#
_entry.id   d30adc863dee684ac8c43e14376e5229
#
_cell.length_a   1.000
_cell.length_b   1.000
_cell.length_c   1.000
_cell.angle_alpha   90.00
_cell.angle_beta   90.00
_cell.angle_gamma   90.00
#
_symmetry.space_group_name_H-M   'P 1'
#
loop_
_entity.id
_entity.type
_entity.pdbx_description
1 polymer ?
#
loop_
_entity_poly.entity_id
_entity_poly.type
_entity_poly.pdbx_seq_one_letter_code
_entity_poly.pdbx_strand_id
1 'polypeptide(L)'
;MLNDSVIDRILAHLPRCTIGVLGDLFLDRYLDIDSHLNEPSLETGLTAYQVVRIRSYAGAAGTVINNLAALGTGRILPISFIGDDGEGYELRQALARWANVDGRHILITAERRTPTYTKPMLDGRELNRLDIKNRTPTPPLLEEKLCEKLQECWHEADAWLVLDQVSEADCGVVTG
;
A
#
# COMPACT_ATOMS: atom_id res chain seq x y z
N MET A 1 -24.48 13.42 15.94
CA MET A 1 -23.26 14.23 15.73
C MET A 1 -22.13 13.59 16.53
N LEU A 2 -20.95 13.40 15.94
CA LEU A 2 -19.74 13.03 16.68
C LEU A 2 -19.39 14.18 17.61
N ASN A 3 -19.29 13.92 18.90
CA ASN A 3 -18.79 14.86 19.90
C ASN A 3 -17.55 14.27 20.58
N ASP A 4 -16.80 15.08 21.31
CA ASP A 4 -15.52 14.67 21.91
C ASP A 4 -15.65 13.40 22.75
N SER A 5 -16.72 13.26 23.52
CA SER A 5 -16.94 12.08 24.38
C SER A 5 -17.17 10.79 23.57
N VAL A 6 -17.72 10.86 22.35
CA VAL A 6 -17.88 9.72 21.45
C VAL A 6 -16.54 9.37 20.82
N ILE A 7 -15.78 10.36 20.41
CA ILE A 7 -14.42 10.17 19.85
C ILE A 7 -13.52 9.51 20.90
N ASP A 8 -13.49 10.03 22.12
CA ASP A 8 -12.70 9.46 23.21
C ASP A 8 -13.05 8.00 23.49
N ARG A 9 -14.34 7.64 23.46
CA ARG A 9 -14.78 6.24 23.63
C ARG A 9 -14.31 5.35 22.47
N ILE A 10 -14.40 5.84 21.25
CA ILE A 10 -13.91 5.09 20.06
C ILE A 10 -12.42 4.84 20.20
N LEU A 11 -11.63 5.90 20.45
CA LEU A 11 -10.19 5.79 20.58
C LEU A 11 -9.77 4.87 21.74
N ALA A 12 -10.48 4.92 22.86
CA ALA A 12 -10.23 4.01 24.00
C ALA A 12 -10.57 2.55 23.69
N HIS A 13 -11.43 2.29 22.70
CA HIS A 13 -11.84 0.94 22.30
C HIS A 13 -10.96 0.33 21.20
N LEU A 14 -10.40 1.17 20.31
CA LEU A 14 -9.58 0.74 19.17
C LEU A 14 -8.46 -0.28 19.52
N PRO A 15 -7.75 -0.18 20.66
CA PRO A 15 -6.72 -1.16 21.03
C PRO A 15 -7.23 -2.58 21.24
N ARG A 16 -8.55 -2.77 21.34
CA ARG A 16 -9.20 -4.08 21.51
C ARG A 16 -9.84 -4.58 20.21
N CYS A 17 -9.90 -3.73 19.18
CA CYS A 17 -10.54 -4.06 17.93
C CYS A 17 -9.57 -4.72 16.95
N THR A 18 -10.10 -5.64 16.17
CA THR A 18 -9.51 -6.16 14.96
C THR A 18 -10.24 -5.55 13.76
N ILE A 19 -9.51 -4.85 12.88
CA ILE A 19 -10.08 -4.22 11.68
C ILE A 19 -9.54 -4.93 10.44
N GLY A 20 -10.44 -5.48 9.63
CA GLY A 20 -10.11 -6.00 8.31
C GLY A 20 -10.05 -4.87 7.28
N VAL A 21 -9.11 -4.95 6.36
CA VAL A 21 -8.94 -3.99 5.25
C VAL A 21 -8.79 -4.77 3.96
N LEU A 22 -9.84 -4.78 3.14
CA LEU A 22 -9.84 -5.37 1.80
C LEU A 22 -9.61 -4.24 0.78
N GLY A 23 -8.57 -4.32 -0.02
CA GLY A 23 -8.32 -3.29 -1.04
C GLY A 23 -6.92 -3.29 -1.61
N ASP A 24 -6.68 -2.35 -2.51
CA ASP A 24 -5.45 -2.26 -3.28
C ASP A 24 -4.29 -1.73 -2.45
N LEU A 25 -3.19 -2.44 -2.45
CA LEU A 25 -1.94 -2.01 -1.83
C LEU A 25 -0.99 -1.47 -2.90
N PHE A 26 -0.55 -0.23 -2.72
CA PHE A 26 0.42 0.45 -3.58
C PHE A 26 1.71 0.71 -2.81
N LEU A 27 2.82 0.78 -3.55
CA LEU A 27 4.07 1.31 -3.02
C LEU A 27 4.22 2.77 -3.41
N ASP A 28 4.28 3.67 -2.43
CA ASP A 28 4.74 5.05 -2.61
C ASP A 28 6.24 5.10 -2.35
N ARG A 29 7.04 5.27 -3.40
CA ARG A 29 8.51 5.33 -3.33
C ARG A 29 8.97 6.75 -3.62
N TYR A 30 9.61 7.39 -2.64
CA TYR A 30 10.20 8.72 -2.77
C TYR A 30 11.71 8.58 -2.94
N LEU A 31 12.25 9.22 -3.99
CA LEU A 31 13.67 9.24 -4.32
C LEU A 31 14.20 10.67 -4.06
N ASP A 32 14.82 10.90 -2.90
CA ASP A 32 15.39 12.21 -2.58
C ASP A 32 16.71 12.39 -3.38
N ILE A 33 16.76 13.41 -4.22
CA ILE A 33 17.85 13.72 -5.15
C ILE A 33 18.69 14.85 -4.58
N ASP A 34 20.02 14.71 -4.67
CA ASP A 34 20.96 15.82 -4.45
C ASP A 34 21.44 16.36 -5.79
N SER A 35 21.01 17.58 -6.13
CA SER A 35 21.38 18.23 -7.40
C SER A 35 22.87 18.55 -7.52
N HIS A 36 23.59 18.69 -6.43
CA HIS A 36 25.04 18.94 -6.42
C HIS A 36 25.86 17.73 -6.90
N LEU A 37 25.27 16.54 -6.85
CA LEU A 37 25.90 15.30 -7.28
C LEU A 37 25.50 14.91 -8.72
N ASN A 38 24.62 15.67 -9.37
CA ASN A 38 24.17 15.38 -10.71
C ASN A 38 25.34 15.37 -11.71
N GLU A 39 25.31 14.41 -12.61
CA GLU A 39 26.31 14.26 -13.67
C GLU A 39 25.63 13.95 -15.01
N PRO A 40 26.28 14.22 -16.15
CA PRO A 40 25.76 13.80 -17.44
C PRO A 40 25.90 12.28 -17.62
N SER A 41 24.84 11.62 -18.09
CA SER A 41 24.91 10.23 -18.50
C SER A 41 25.87 10.07 -19.66
N LEU A 42 26.81 9.15 -19.55
CA LEU A 42 27.79 8.88 -20.65
C LEU A 42 27.12 8.34 -21.93
N GLU A 43 25.94 7.71 -21.78
CA GLU A 43 25.22 7.11 -22.91
C GLU A 43 24.36 8.13 -23.67
N THR A 44 23.72 9.04 -22.96
CA THR A 44 22.66 9.91 -23.52
C THR A 44 23.00 11.39 -23.45
N GLY A 45 23.96 11.79 -22.62
CA GLY A 45 24.26 13.19 -22.31
C GLY A 45 23.20 13.90 -21.47
N LEU A 46 22.09 13.21 -21.11
CA LEU A 46 21.06 13.76 -20.24
C LEU A 46 21.52 13.72 -18.78
N THR A 47 20.89 14.52 -17.93
CA THR A 47 21.21 14.55 -16.50
C THR A 47 20.88 13.21 -15.84
N ALA A 48 21.89 12.58 -15.24
CA ALA A 48 21.74 11.45 -14.34
C ALA A 48 21.54 11.98 -12.92
N TYR A 49 20.32 11.90 -12.42
CA TYR A 49 19.98 12.32 -11.06
C TYR A 49 20.57 11.36 -10.03
N GLN A 50 21.20 11.91 -8.99
CA GLN A 50 21.82 11.13 -7.94
C GLN A 50 20.87 11.04 -6.73
N VAL A 51 20.36 9.82 -6.48
CA VAL A 51 19.46 9.55 -5.35
C VAL A 51 20.29 9.29 -4.10
N VAL A 52 20.11 10.10 -3.08
CA VAL A 52 20.82 10.02 -1.81
C VAL A 52 20.01 9.36 -0.71
N ARG A 53 18.69 9.26 -0.88
CA ARG A 53 17.80 8.61 0.07
C ARG A 53 16.57 8.05 -0.62
N ILE A 54 16.18 6.84 -0.21
CA ILE A 54 14.92 6.20 -0.63
C ILE A 54 14.00 6.08 0.58
N ARG A 55 12.74 6.51 0.41
CA ARG A 55 11.69 6.37 1.41
C ARG A 55 10.51 5.64 0.79
N SER A 56 10.09 4.54 1.40
CA SER A 56 9.01 3.69 0.91
C SER A 56 7.88 3.61 1.93
N TYR A 57 6.65 3.81 1.46
CA TYR A 57 5.44 3.77 2.27
C TYR A 57 4.37 2.91 1.58
N ALA A 58 3.52 2.29 2.38
CA ALA A 58 2.32 1.65 1.87
C ALA A 58 1.27 2.73 1.55
N GLY A 59 0.87 2.79 0.27
CA GLY A 59 -0.14 3.71 -0.27
C GLY A 59 -1.48 3.02 -0.54
N ALA A 60 -2.45 3.78 -1.03
CA ALA A 60 -3.83 3.34 -1.26
C ALA A 60 -4.44 2.74 0.04
N ALA A 61 -4.91 1.49 0.05
CA ALA A 61 -5.35 0.82 1.26
C ALA A 61 -4.26 0.79 2.34
N GLY A 62 -2.98 0.79 1.95
CA GLY A 62 -1.85 0.90 2.88
C GLY A 62 -1.84 2.22 3.66
N THR A 63 -2.32 3.33 3.09
CA THR A 63 -2.48 4.59 3.83
C THR A 63 -3.53 4.45 4.94
N VAL A 64 -4.63 3.76 4.67
CA VAL A 64 -5.66 3.49 5.67
C VAL A 64 -5.12 2.59 6.78
N ILE A 65 -4.37 1.55 6.42
CA ILE A 65 -3.69 0.66 7.37
C ILE A 65 -2.74 1.46 8.27
N ASN A 66 -1.90 2.35 7.69
CA ASN A 66 -0.99 3.20 8.45
C ASN A 66 -1.75 4.11 9.44
N ASN A 67 -2.88 4.69 9.02
CA ASN A 67 -3.70 5.54 9.88
C ASN A 67 -4.32 4.73 11.03
N LEU A 68 -4.89 3.55 10.74
CA LEU A 68 -5.44 2.65 11.77
C LEU A 68 -4.37 2.23 12.78
N ALA A 69 -3.17 1.90 12.29
CA ALA A 69 -2.06 1.52 13.15
C ALA A 69 -1.61 2.69 14.04
N ALA A 70 -1.51 3.90 13.50
CA ALA A 70 -1.17 5.11 14.24
C ALA A 70 -2.24 5.50 15.27
N LEU A 71 -3.52 5.20 15.02
CA LEU A 71 -4.62 5.37 15.96
C LEU A 71 -4.64 4.33 17.08
N GLY A 72 -3.75 3.32 17.02
CA GLY A 72 -3.63 2.31 18.07
C GLY A 72 -4.64 1.18 17.95
N THR A 73 -5.14 0.86 16.74
CA THR A 73 -5.97 -0.33 16.51
C THR A 73 -5.24 -1.59 16.98
N GLY A 74 -5.94 -2.47 17.68
CA GLY A 74 -5.32 -3.65 18.29
C GLY A 74 -4.73 -4.61 17.28
N ARG A 75 -5.45 -4.91 16.19
CA ARG A 75 -5.00 -5.76 15.09
C ARG A 75 -5.59 -5.29 13.77
N ILE A 76 -4.81 -5.32 12.70
CA ILE A 76 -5.23 -4.97 11.36
C ILE A 76 -4.96 -6.15 10.44
N LEU A 77 -5.99 -6.60 9.70
CA LEU A 77 -5.95 -7.74 8.78
C LEU A 77 -6.09 -7.24 7.34
N PRO A 78 -4.99 -6.94 6.63
CA PRO A 78 -5.06 -6.61 5.21
C PRO A 78 -5.33 -7.86 4.37
N ILE A 79 -6.28 -7.74 3.44
CA ILE A 79 -6.51 -8.70 2.35
C ILE A 79 -6.26 -7.96 1.05
N SER A 80 -5.31 -8.45 0.29
CA SER A 80 -4.89 -7.86 -0.98
C SER A 80 -4.04 -8.85 -1.76
N PHE A 81 -3.60 -8.46 -2.94
CA PHE A 81 -2.49 -9.10 -3.63
C PHE A 81 -1.40 -8.09 -3.98
N ILE A 82 -0.18 -8.59 -4.09
CA ILE A 82 1.00 -7.85 -4.55
C ILE A 82 1.81 -8.72 -5.50
N GLY A 83 2.68 -8.10 -6.28
CA GLY A 83 3.61 -8.80 -7.15
C GLY A 83 4.69 -9.58 -6.38
N ASP A 84 5.16 -10.68 -6.97
CA ASP A 84 6.42 -11.30 -6.56
C ASP A 84 7.58 -10.53 -7.21
N ASP A 85 7.82 -9.32 -6.71
CA ASP A 85 8.78 -8.36 -7.26
C ASP A 85 9.46 -7.54 -6.16
N GLY A 86 10.45 -6.72 -6.54
CA GLY A 86 11.18 -5.87 -5.60
C GLY A 86 10.29 -4.85 -4.90
N GLU A 87 9.31 -4.32 -5.62
CA GLU A 87 8.32 -3.37 -5.11
C GLU A 87 7.42 -4.04 -4.04
N GLY A 88 7.00 -5.28 -4.27
CA GLY A 88 6.24 -6.08 -3.29
C GLY A 88 7.05 -6.39 -2.04
N TYR A 89 8.34 -6.64 -2.19
CA TYR A 89 9.24 -6.79 -1.04
C TYR A 89 9.29 -5.50 -0.21
N GLU A 90 9.54 -4.34 -0.85
CA GLU A 90 9.59 -3.04 -0.14
C GLU A 90 8.28 -2.71 0.54
N LEU A 91 7.15 -2.97 -0.13
CA LEU A 91 5.81 -2.74 0.42
C LEU A 91 5.56 -3.56 1.68
N ARG A 92 5.95 -4.85 1.68
CA ARG A 92 5.85 -5.70 2.88
C ARG A 92 6.73 -5.17 4.01
N GLN A 93 7.94 -4.69 3.71
CA GLN A 93 8.81 -4.07 4.73
C GLN A 93 8.18 -2.78 5.28
N ALA A 94 7.49 -2.00 4.45
CA ALA A 94 6.80 -0.80 4.91
C ALA A 94 5.63 -1.13 5.86
N LEU A 95 4.85 -2.17 5.56
CA LEU A 95 3.76 -2.65 6.43
C LEU A 95 4.28 -3.29 7.72
N ALA A 96 5.38 -4.05 7.66
CA ALA A 96 5.98 -4.73 8.80
C ALA A 96 6.56 -3.78 9.87
N ARG A 97 6.62 -2.46 9.61
CA ARG A 97 6.96 -1.45 10.63
C ARG A 97 5.92 -1.37 11.75
N TRP A 98 4.70 -1.82 11.47
CA TRP A 98 3.59 -1.83 12.41
C TRP A 98 3.39 -3.24 12.98
N ALA A 99 3.68 -3.43 14.26
CA ALA A 99 3.58 -4.73 14.92
C ALA A 99 2.15 -5.28 14.99
N ASN A 100 1.14 -4.41 14.84
CA ASN A 100 -0.28 -4.74 14.87
C ASN A 100 -0.88 -5.02 13.47
N VAL A 101 -0.06 -4.98 12.40
CA VAL A 101 -0.48 -5.36 11.04
C VAL A 101 -0.12 -6.82 10.79
N ASP A 102 -1.14 -7.65 10.58
CA ASP A 102 -0.99 -9.07 10.30
C ASP A 102 -1.16 -9.32 8.78
N GLY A 103 -0.04 -9.31 8.06
CA GLY A 103 -0.01 -9.42 6.59
C GLY A 103 -0.17 -10.85 6.03
N ARG A 104 -0.56 -11.85 6.81
CA ARG A 104 -0.65 -13.26 6.37
C ARG A 104 -1.64 -13.53 5.24
N HIS A 105 -2.62 -12.63 5.05
CA HIS A 105 -3.62 -12.74 3.99
C HIS A 105 -3.32 -11.88 2.75
N ILE A 106 -2.11 -11.31 2.67
CA ILE A 106 -1.64 -10.66 1.45
C ILE A 106 -1.09 -11.73 0.51
N LEU A 107 -1.76 -11.92 -0.62
CA LEU A 107 -1.32 -12.86 -1.64
C LEU A 107 -0.13 -12.31 -2.41
N ILE A 108 0.86 -13.16 -2.67
CA ILE A 108 2.02 -12.83 -3.52
C ILE A 108 1.85 -13.60 -4.83
N THR A 109 1.92 -12.89 -5.95
CA THR A 109 1.70 -13.50 -7.27
C THR A 109 2.66 -12.96 -8.31
N ALA A 110 3.13 -13.85 -9.21
CA ALA A 110 3.93 -13.46 -10.37
C ALA A 110 3.06 -12.93 -11.54
N GLU A 111 1.73 -13.07 -11.46
CA GLU A 111 0.81 -12.66 -12.53
C GLU A 111 0.51 -11.16 -12.54
N ARG A 112 0.83 -10.46 -11.46
CA ARG A 112 0.59 -9.02 -11.28
C ARG A 112 1.85 -8.31 -10.84
N ARG A 113 2.00 -7.05 -11.23
CA ARG A 113 3.02 -6.17 -10.65
C ARG A 113 2.48 -5.50 -9.40
N THR A 114 3.35 -5.23 -8.45
CA THR A 114 3.01 -4.34 -7.33
C THR A 114 2.82 -2.91 -7.85
N PRO A 115 1.61 -2.33 -7.78
CA PRO A 115 1.41 -0.95 -8.21
C PRO A 115 2.32 -0.02 -7.42
N THR A 116 3.06 0.83 -8.14
CA THR A 116 4.09 1.66 -7.52
C THR A 116 4.08 3.06 -8.11
N TYR A 117 4.09 4.07 -7.23
CA TYR A 117 4.29 5.46 -7.61
C TYR A 117 5.68 5.90 -7.16
N THR A 118 6.61 5.98 -8.12
CA THR A 118 7.96 6.48 -7.86
C THR A 118 7.97 8.00 -8.05
N LYS A 119 8.31 8.71 -6.98
CA LYS A 119 8.27 10.16 -6.84
C LYS A 119 9.69 10.70 -6.65
N PRO A 120 10.40 11.10 -7.74
CA PRO A 120 11.67 11.79 -7.60
C PRO A 120 11.46 13.15 -6.93
N MET A 121 12.23 13.43 -5.88
CA MET A 121 12.13 14.64 -5.07
C MET A 121 13.39 15.47 -5.20
N LEU A 122 13.29 16.69 -5.69
CA LEU A 122 14.38 17.64 -5.79
C LEU A 122 14.04 18.88 -4.96
N ASP A 123 14.87 19.24 -3.99
CA ASP A 123 14.68 20.37 -3.11
C ASP A 123 13.27 20.41 -2.45
N GLY A 124 12.78 19.24 -2.04
CA GLY A 124 11.47 19.07 -1.44
C GLY A 124 10.29 19.15 -2.40
N ARG A 125 10.52 19.24 -3.72
CA ARG A 125 9.49 19.28 -4.75
C ARG A 125 9.46 17.95 -5.51
N GLU A 126 8.27 17.43 -5.77
CA GLU A 126 8.07 16.27 -6.63
C GLU A 126 8.31 16.66 -8.09
N LEU A 127 9.15 15.90 -8.78
CA LEU A 127 9.34 15.96 -10.22
C LEU A 127 8.29 15.09 -10.92
N ASN A 128 8.54 14.72 -12.19
CA ASN A 128 7.65 13.81 -12.92
C ASN A 128 7.64 12.45 -12.25
N ARG A 129 6.43 11.98 -11.89
CA ARG A 129 6.21 10.68 -11.28
C ARG A 129 6.30 9.54 -12.29
N LEU A 130 6.83 8.40 -11.87
CA LEU A 130 6.87 7.18 -12.67
C LEU A 130 5.92 6.15 -12.03
N ASP A 131 4.91 5.72 -12.79
CA ASP A 131 3.85 4.84 -12.31
C ASP A 131 3.98 3.44 -12.90
N ILE A 132 3.99 2.43 -12.03
CA ILE A 132 3.79 1.02 -12.40
C ILE A 132 2.34 0.68 -12.02
N LYS A 133 1.54 0.27 -13.02
CA LYS A 133 0.14 -0.11 -12.83
C LYS A 133 -0.19 -1.39 -13.59
N ASN A 134 -1.10 -2.18 -13.06
CA ASN A 134 -1.76 -3.24 -13.79
C ASN A 134 -2.85 -2.63 -14.68
N ARG A 135 -2.86 -2.98 -15.97
CA ARG A 135 -3.78 -2.43 -16.97
C ARG A 135 -4.65 -3.52 -17.65
N THR A 136 -4.68 -4.70 -17.07
CA THR A 136 -5.51 -5.82 -17.49
C THR A 136 -6.37 -6.25 -16.32
N PRO A 137 -7.58 -6.78 -16.56
CA PRO A 137 -8.44 -7.28 -15.49
C PRO A 137 -7.72 -8.26 -14.58
N THR A 138 -8.11 -8.28 -13.33
CA THR A 138 -7.59 -9.22 -12.33
C THR A 138 -7.95 -10.65 -12.76
N PRO A 139 -6.99 -11.58 -12.77
CA PRO A 139 -7.27 -12.96 -13.17
C PRO A 139 -8.33 -13.60 -12.27
N PRO A 140 -9.35 -14.32 -12.82
CA PRO A 140 -10.42 -14.92 -12.03
C PRO A 140 -9.91 -15.84 -10.90
N LEU A 141 -8.85 -16.61 -11.15
CA LEU A 141 -8.26 -17.47 -10.13
C LEU A 141 -7.68 -16.67 -8.94
N LEU A 142 -7.20 -15.44 -9.19
CA LEU A 142 -6.71 -14.58 -8.14
C LEU A 142 -7.87 -13.98 -7.33
N GLU A 143 -8.98 -13.67 -7.98
CA GLU A 143 -10.23 -13.24 -7.32
C GLU A 143 -10.79 -14.35 -6.42
N GLU A 144 -10.84 -15.59 -6.92
CA GLU A 144 -11.25 -16.75 -6.13
C GLU A 144 -10.40 -16.89 -4.87
N LYS A 145 -9.07 -16.80 -4.99
CA LYS A 145 -8.16 -16.86 -3.84
C LYS A 145 -8.36 -15.70 -2.85
N LEU A 146 -8.67 -14.49 -3.33
CA LEU A 146 -8.99 -13.37 -2.44
C LEU A 146 -10.29 -13.63 -1.67
N CYS A 147 -11.33 -14.15 -2.35
CA CYS A 147 -12.58 -14.55 -1.72
C CYS A 147 -12.38 -15.65 -0.66
N GLU A 148 -11.55 -16.64 -0.96
CA GLU A 148 -11.19 -17.69 0.01
C GLU A 148 -10.51 -17.07 1.25
N LYS A 149 -9.52 -16.17 1.06
CA LYS A 149 -8.86 -15.48 2.17
C LYS A 149 -9.82 -14.63 2.98
N LEU A 150 -10.75 -13.94 2.34
CA LEU A 150 -11.79 -13.17 3.03
C LEU A 150 -12.70 -14.10 3.86
N GLN A 151 -13.13 -15.23 3.31
CA GLN A 151 -13.96 -16.20 4.02
C GLN A 151 -13.23 -16.80 5.23
N GLU A 152 -11.94 -17.15 5.08
CA GLU A 152 -11.12 -17.72 6.17
C GLU A 152 -11.07 -16.80 7.39
N CYS A 153 -10.95 -15.48 7.18
CA CYS A 153 -10.73 -14.52 8.27
C CYS A 153 -11.90 -13.57 8.54
N TRP A 154 -13.04 -13.74 7.85
CA TRP A 154 -14.21 -12.86 8.00
C TRP A 154 -14.61 -12.64 9.46
N HIS A 155 -14.63 -13.72 10.24
CA HIS A 155 -15.04 -13.71 11.65
C HIS A 155 -13.94 -13.24 12.60
N GLU A 156 -12.73 -13.00 12.13
CA GLU A 156 -11.64 -12.50 12.96
C GLU A 156 -11.70 -10.98 13.15
N ALA A 157 -12.42 -10.26 12.31
CA ALA A 157 -12.50 -8.80 12.37
C ALA A 157 -13.84 -8.32 12.95
N ASP A 158 -13.78 -7.29 13.80
CA ASP A 158 -14.96 -6.59 14.35
C ASP A 158 -15.62 -5.68 13.30
N ALA A 159 -14.84 -5.20 12.32
CA ALA A 159 -15.33 -4.39 11.20
C ALA A 159 -14.42 -4.56 9.97
N TRP A 160 -14.99 -4.36 8.79
CA TRP A 160 -14.30 -4.41 7.51
C TRP A 160 -14.37 -3.07 6.80
N LEU A 161 -13.22 -2.62 6.27
CA LEU A 161 -13.11 -1.53 5.33
C LEU A 161 -12.82 -2.12 3.95
N VAL A 162 -13.67 -1.80 2.98
CA VAL A 162 -13.49 -2.21 1.58
C VAL A 162 -13.12 -0.97 0.77
N LEU A 163 -11.99 -1.02 0.09
CA LEU A 163 -11.38 0.12 -0.58
C LEU A 163 -11.10 -0.22 -2.04
N ASP A 164 -11.86 0.40 -2.94
CA ASP A 164 -11.63 0.38 -4.39
C ASP A 164 -10.91 1.67 -4.78
N GLN A 165 -9.61 1.57 -5.11
CA GLN A 165 -8.75 2.72 -5.39
C GLN A 165 -8.00 2.61 -6.71
N VAL A 166 -8.26 1.57 -7.51
CA VAL A 166 -7.75 1.45 -8.89
C VAL A 166 -8.75 2.09 -9.84
N SER A 167 -8.29 3.03 -10.66
CA SER A 167 -9.12 3.75 -11.63
C SER A 167 -9.43 2.93 -12.88
N GLU A 168 -8.62 1.93 -13.17
CA GLU A 168 -8.78 1.02 -14.30
C GLU A 168 -9.82 -0.07 -13.93
N ALA A 169 -10.89 -0.19 -14.73
CA ALA A 169 -11.98 -1.13 -14.43
C ALA A 169 -11.47 -2.56 -14.27
N ASP A 170 -11.90 -3.23 -13.20
CA ASP A 170 -11.60 -4.63 -12.86
C ASP A 170 -10.10 -4.97 -12.75
N CYS A 171 -9.22 -3.96 -12.59
CA CYS A 171 -7.77 -4.18 -12.51
C CYS A 171 -7.23 -4.23 -11.07
N GLY A 172 -8.09 -4.05 -10.08
CA GLY A 172 -7.76 -4.03 -8.65
C GLY A 172 -8.19 -5.26 -7.87
N VAL A 173 -8.24 -5.10 -6.56
CA VAL A 173 -8.73 -6.12 -5.60
C VAL A 173 -10.26 -6.21 -5.63
N VAL A 174 -10.93 -5.08 -5.81
CA VAL A 174 -12.40 -5.00 -5.94
C VAL A 174 -12.73 -4.98 -7.41
N THR A 175 -13.53 -5.93 -7.86
CA THR A 175 -13.98 -6.12 -9.26
C THR A 175 -15.50 -6.14 -9.31
N GLY A 176 -16.08 -5.87 -10.51
CA GLY A 176 -17.53 -5.81 -10.75
C GLY A 176 -18.17 -7.13 -11.15
#